data_a50b46416a3a63ffcf8f9e92e640822c
#
_entry.id   a50b46416a3a63ffcf8f9e92e640822c
#
_cell.length_a   1.000
_cell.length_b   1.000
_cell.length_c   1.000
_cell.angle_alpha   90.00
_cell.angle_beta   90.00
_cell.angle_gamma   90.00
#
_symmetry.space_group_name_H-M   'P 1'
#
loop_
_entity.id
_entity.type
_entity.pdbx_description
1 polymer ?
#
loop_
_entity_poly.entity_id
_entity_poly.type
_entity_poly.pdbx_seq_one_letter_code
_entity_poly.pdbx_strand_id
1 'polypeptide(L)'
;VASAGPLLVFGAGYLGRRALDAARARGRATVGTSRQAETRAGLEAAWHAAVDPADPAALEAAVAGASAILITAAPDADGCPGLRALVPALSQAGAYPDWIGYISSTGVYGDRDGGWAFEDDPLNAAALEGARRVEAERGWLDAGRGMGLTVQVFRLPAIYGPGRSPVERLREGTARLVRKPGQIFNRIYVDDAIDGLF
;
A
#
# COMPACT_ATOMS: atom_id res chain seq x y z
N VAL A 1 -12.31 10.83 -5.79
CA VAL A 1 -12.11 12.26 -5.49
C VAL A 1 -10.70 12.63 -5.88
N ALA A 2 -10.54 13.33 -7.03
CA ALA A 2 -9.23 13.77 -7.50
C ALA A 2 -8.75 14.94 -6.62
N SER A 3 -7.97 14.67 -5.59
CA SER A 3 -7.21 15.70 -4.91
C SER A 3 -6.16 16.25 -5.88
N ALA A 4 -6.18 17.56 -6.12
CA ALA A 4 -5.29 18.22 -7.09
C ALA A 4 -3.83 18.36 -6.60
N GLY A 5 -3.54 18.07 -5.33
CA GLY A 5 -2.24 18.21 -4.72
C GLY A 5 -1.33 16.99 -4.82
N PRO A 6 -0.11 17.05 -4.21
CA PRO A 6 0.87 15.98 -4.25
C PRO A 6 0.36 14.65 -3.67
N LEU A 7 0.78 13.53 -4.27
CA LEU A 7 0.59 12.18 -3.74
C LEU A 7 1.89 11.71 -3.05
N LEU A 8 1.80 11.37 -1.78
CA LEU A 8 2.85 10.64 -1.06
C LEU A 8 2.55 9.13 -1.09
N VAL A 9 3.49 8.32 -1.58
CA VAL A 9 3.41 6.86 -1.51
C VAL A 9 4.41 6.34 -0.48
N PHE A 10 3.89 5.82 0.62
CA PHE A 10 4.71 5.19 1.65
C PHE A 10 4.97 3.72 1.32
N GLY A 11 6.18 3.46 0.80
CA GLY A 11 6.63 2.16 0.33
C GLY A 11 6.64 2.05 -1.20
N ALA A 12 7.66 2.59 -1.86
CA ALA A 12 7.80 2.56 -3.32
C ALA A 12 8.26 1.19 -3.86
N GLY A 13 7.54 0.13 -3.49
CA GLY A 13 7.67 -1.22 -4.05
C GLY A 13 6.95 -1.36 -5.40
N TYR A 14 6.62 -2.60 -5.78
CA TYR A 14 6.01 -2.90 -7.08
C TYR A 14 4.73 -2.10 -7.37
N LEU A 15 3.75 -2.14 -6.44
CA LEU A 15 2.51 -1.38 -6.59
C LEU A 15 2.74 0.13 -6.39
N GLY A 16 3.57 0.49 -5.39
CA GLY A 16 3.82 1.89 -5.06
C GLY A 16 4.44 2.68 -6.20
N ARG A 17 5.41 2.12 -6.92
CA ARG A 17 6.00 2.76 -8.11
C ARG A 17 4.96 3.00 -9.20
N ARG A 18 4.11 2.01 -9.49
CA ARG A 18 3.04 2.17 -10.49
C ARG A 18 2.00 3.20 -10.08
N ALA A 19 1.70 3.31 -8.79
CA ALA A 19 0.82 4.36 -8.29
C ALA A 19 1.45 5.75 -8.48
N LEU A 20 2.76 5.90 -8.21
CA LEU A 20 3.50 7.13 -8.48
C LEU A 20 3.46 7.50 -9.97
N ASP A 21 3.77 6.55 -10.86
CA ASP A 21 3.75 6.75 -12.32
C ASP A 21 2.35 7.16 -12.80
N ALA A 22 1.31 6.48 -12.33
CA ALA A 22 -0.06 6.77 -12.69
C ALA A 22 -0.53 8.15 -12.19
N ALA A 23 -0.16 8.54 -10.97
CA ALA A 23 -0.47 9.87 -10.43
C ALA A 23 0.26 10.96 -11.21
N ARG A 24 1.54 10.75 -11.55
CA ARG A 24 2.33 11.67 -12.37
C ARG A 24 1.76 11.82 -13.78
N ALA A 25 1.34 10.73 -14.41
CA ALA A 25 0.67 10.76 -15.72
C ALA A 25 -0.63 11.58 -15.71
N ARG A 26 -1.26 11.70 -14.54
CA ARG A 26 -2.44 12.56 -14.29
C ARG A 26 -2.06 14.00 -13.85
N GLY A 27 -0.77 14.38 -14.00
CA GLY A 27 -0.28 15.72 -13.69
C GLY A 27 -0.08 16.03 -12.20
N ARG A 28 -0.10 15.01 -11.31
CA ARG A 28 0.15 15.22 -9.89
C ARG A 28 1.65 15.22 -9.57
N ALA A 29 2.08 16.07 -8.67
CA ALA A 29 3.38 15.92 -8.02
C ALA A 29 3.38 14.64 -7.16
N THR A 30 4.52 13.96 -7.09
CA THR A 30 4.62 12.65 -6.46
C THR A 30 5.86 12.55 -5.58
N VAL A 31 5.69 11.94 -4.42
CA VAL A 31 6.77 11.65 -3.46
C VAL A 31 6.70 10.17 -3.11
N GLY A 32 7.78 9.43 -3.30
CA GLY A 32 7.89 8.03 -2.91
C GLY A 32 8.83 7.83 -1.74
N THR A 33 8.51 6.91 -0.83
CA THR A 33 9.45 6.56 0.23
C THR A 33 10.11 5.20 0.01
N SER A 34 11.39 5.10 0.32
CA SER A 34 12.11 3.82 0.38
C SER A 34 13.30 3.92 1.33
N ARG A 35 13.55 2.86 2.10
CA ARG A 35 14.77 2.69 2.91
C ARG A 35 16.02 2.44 2.04
N GLN A 36 15.82 1.88 0.85
CA GLN A 36 16.92 1.55 -0.06
C GLN A 36 17.31 2.77 -0.91
N ALA A 37 18.57 3.19 -0.83
CA ALA A 37 19.11 4.33 -1.57
C ALA A 37 18.96 4.17 -3.08
N GLU A 38 19.23 2.96 -3.61
CA GLU A 38 19.08 2.65 -5.05
C GLU A 38 17.63 2.81 -5.52
N THR A 39 16.67 2.43 -4.67
CA THR A 39 15.24 2.64 -4.99
C THR A 39 14.92 4.13 -5.04
N ARG A 40 15.45 4.93 -4.11
CA ARG A 40 15.26 6.40 -4.11
C ARG A 40 15.87 7.03 -5.35
N ALA A 41 17.11 6.68 -5.69
CA ALA A 41 17.76 7.16 -6.92
C ALA A 41 16.95 6.78 -8.18
N GLY A 42 16.38 5.58 -8.22
CA GLY A 42 15.50 5.16 -9.31
C GLY A 42 14.19 5.94 -9.39
N LEU A 43 13.64 6.39 -8.26
CA LEU A 43 12.47 7.26 -8.24
C LEU A 43 12.82 8.66 -8.77
N GLU A 44 13.94 9.22 -8.35
CA GLU A 44 14.42 10.54 -8.81
C GLU A 44 14.70 10.53 -10.31
N ALA A 45 15.32 9.45 -10.83
CA ALA A 45 15.53 9.26 -12.25
C ALA A 45 14.21 9.16 -13.04
N ALA A 46 13.12 8.72 -12.40
CA ALA A 46 11.77 8.67 -12.96
C ALA A 46 10.96 9.95 -12.67
N TRP A 47 11.61 11.02 -12.22
CA TRP A 47 11.00 12.33 -11.93
C TRP A 47 9.99 12.32 -10.77
N HIS A 48 10.18 11.45 -9.79
CA HIS A 48 9.48 11.49 -8.51
C HIS A 48 10.42 12.06 -7.45
N ALA A 49 9.89 12.83 -6.51
CA ALA A 49 10.64 13.11 -5.29
C ALA A 49 10.78 11.83 -4.45
N ALA A 50 11.91 11.68 -3.77
CA ALA A 50 12.17 10.48 -2.98
C ALA A 50 12.61 10.83 -1.56
N VAL A 51 12.07 10.11 -0.57
CA VAL A 51 12.33 10.33 0.85
C VAL A 51 12.76 9.03 1.53
N ASP A 52 13.76 9.11 2.40
CA ASP A 52 14.06 8.03 3.34
C ASP A 52 13.06 8.12 4.52
N PRO A 53 12.23 7.09 4.75
CA PRO A 53 11.30 7.12 5.88
C PRO A 53 12.00 7.05 7.24
N ALA A 54 13.31 6.82 7.29
CA ALA A 54 14.14 6.90 8.50
C ALA A 54 14.64 8.32 8.80
N ASP A 55 14.43 9.29 7.90
CA ASP A 55 14.67 10.71 8.14
C ASP A 55 13.35 11.39 8.57
N PRO A 56 13.19 11.71 9.87
CA PRO A 56 11.94 12.25 10.38
C PRO A 56 11.59 13.61 9.80
N ALA A 57 12.60 14.47 9.59
CA ALA A 57 12.36 15.83 9.08
C ALA A 57 11.93 15.83 7.61
N ALA A 58 12.57 14.99 6.79
CA ALA A 58 12.19 14.83 5.39
C ALA A 58 10.81 14.19 5.25
N LEU A 59 10.47 13.21 6.12
CA LEU A 59 9.14 12.59 6.12
C LEU A 59 8.05 13.58 6.56
N GLU A 60 8.29 14.36 7.60
CA GLU A 60 7.37 15.40 8.07
C GLU A 60 7.09 16.43 6.97
N ALA A 61 8.13 16.92 6.31
CA ALA A 61 7.98 17.83 5.17
C ALA A 61 7.17 17.23 4.02
N ALA A 62 7.40 15.94 3.71
CA ALA A 62 6.65 15.22 2.68
C ALA A 62 5.16 15.04 3.06
N VAL A 63 4.89 14.75 4.32
CA VAL A 63 3.51 14.64 4.86
C VAL A 63 2.81 15.99 4.83
N ALA A 64 3.46 17.05 5.28
CA ALA A 64 2.89 18.41 5.28
C ALA A 64 2.53 18.91 3.88
N GLY A 65 3.29 18.50 2.87
CA GLY A 65 3.03 18.86 1.47
C GLY A 65 2.03 17.96 0.75
N ALA A 66 1.65 16.82 1.33
CA ALA A 66 0.81 15.84 0.66
C ALA A 66 -0.69 16.14 0.79
N SER A 67 -1.42 16.13 -0.31
CA SER A 67 -2.89 16.13 -0.30
C SER A 67 -3.50 14.74 -0.23
N ALA A 68 -2.73 13.71 -0.55
CA ALA A 68 -3.13 12.32 -0.41
C ALA A 68 -1.93 11.44 -0.04
N ILE A 69 -2.16 10.41 0.75
CA ILE A 69 -1.14 9.43 1.14
C ILE A 69 -1.62 8.03 0.80
N LEU A 70 -0.82 7.27 0.05
CA LEU A 70 -1.06 5.86 -0.22
C LEU A 70 -0.01 5.00 0.51
N ILE A 71 -0.45 4.09 1.35
CA ILE A 71 0.41 3.20 2.10
C ILE A 71 0.41 1.82 1.45
N THR A 72 1.54 1.43 0.87
CA THR A 72 1.73 0.13 0.21
C THR A 72 2.72 -0.77 0.97
N ALA A 73 3.41 -0.22 1.97
CA ALA A 73 4.32 -0.99 2.82
C ALA A 73 3.52 -2.01 3.66
N ALA A 74 3.92 -3.29 3.55
CA ALA A 74 3.31 -4.36 4.34
C ALA A 74 3.70 -4.27 5.82
N PRO A 75 2.86 -4.73 6.75
CA PRO A 75 3.24 -4.93 8.14
C PRO A 75 4.41 -5.91 8.29
N ASP A 76 5.28 -5.64 9.23
CA ASP A 76 6.41 -6.48 9.62
C ASP A 76 6.22 -7.10 11.02
N ALA A 77 7.30 -7.60 11.64
CA ALA A 77 7.25 -8.18 12.97
C ALA A 77 6.89 -7.15 14.06
N ASP A 78 7.25 -5.90 13.82
CA ASP A 78 7.03 -4.78 14.74
C ASP A 78 5.71 -4.02 14.45
N GLY A 79 4.84 -4.57 13.60
CA GLY A 79 3.54 -4.00 13.23
C GLY A 79 3.57 -3.23 11.91
N CYS A 80 2.70 -2.23 11.73
CA CYS A 80 2.60 -1.46 10.49
C CYS A 80 3.66 -0.34 10.44
N PRO A 81 4.65 -0.39 9.53
CA PRO A 81 5.68 0.65 9.44
C PRO A 81 5.10 2.02 9.05
N GLY A 82 4.01 2.03 8.28
CA GLY A 82 3.32 3.26 7.94
C GLY A 82 2.71 3.95 9.17
N LEU A 83 2.06 3.20 10.06
CA LEU A 83 1.52 3.75 11.32
C LEU A 83 2.64 4.33 12.19
N ARG A 84 3.72 3.57 12.37
CA ARG A 84 4.85 4.00 13.21
C ARG A 84 5.52 5.27 12.70
N ALA A 85 5.62 5.45 11.39
CA ALA A 85 6.31 6.59 10.79
C ALA A 85 5.38 7.79 10.51
N LEU A 86 4.20 7.53 9.95
CA LEU A 86 3.33 8.61 9.46
C LEU A 86 2.45 9.23 10.53
N VAL A 87 2.00 8.47 11.55
CA VAL A 87 1.13 9.02 12.60
C VAL A 87 1.84 10.13 13.40
N PRO A 88 3.11 9.96 13.86
CA PRO A 88 3.85 11.04 14.47
C PRO A 88 4.07 12.23 13.52
N ALA A 89 4.44 11.97 12.26
CA ALA A 89 4.68 13.02 11.26
C ALA A 89 3.40 13.83 10.97
N LEU A 90 2.24 13.18 10.85
CA LEU A 90 0.93 13.84 10.70
C LEU A 90 0.62 14.74 11.90
N SER A 91 0.87 14.24 13.12
CA SER A 91 0.60 15.01 14.35
C SER A 91 1.47 16.24 14.48
N GLN A 92 2.71 16.20 13.97
CA GLN A 92 3.66 17.30 14.05
C GLN A 92 3.50 18.30 12.89
N ALA A 93 3.19 17.83 11.70
CA ALA A 93 3.07 18.66 10.51
C ALA A 93 1.96 19.72 10.60
N GLY A 94 0.93 19.51 11.43
CA GLY A 94 -0.20 20.44 11.57
C GLY A 94 -1.03 20.62 10.29
N ALA A 95 -0.71 19.86 9.23
CA ALA A 95 -1.43 19.81 7.97
C ALA A 95 -1.82 18.37 7.68
N TYR A 96 -3.04 18.17 7.24
CA TYR A 96 -3.59 16.84 7.03
C TYR A 96 -3.93 16.62 5.56
N PRO A 97 -3.67 15.41 5.01
CA PRO A 97 -4.12 15.05 3.67
C PRO A 97 -5.65 14.93 3.63
N ASP A 98 -6.23 15.15 2.46
CA ASP A 98 -7.67 14.93 2.24
C ASP A 98 -8.04 13.46 2.32
N TRP A 99 -7.04 12.57 2.06
CA TRP A 99 -7.27 11.14 1.94
C TRP A 99 -6.02 10.32 2.26
N ILE A 100 -6.24 9.20 2.95
CA ILE A 100 -5.24 8.15 3.21
C ILE A 100 -5.79 6.82 2.69
N GLY A 101 -5.06 6.17 1.78
CA GLY A 101 -5.32 4.83 1.29
C GLY A 101 -4.36 3.81 1.90
N TYR A 102 -4.87 2.78 2.53
CA TYR A 102 -4.08 1.67 3.03
C TYR A 102 -4.28 0.42 2.19
N ILE A 103 -3.20 -0.10 1.60
CA ILE A 103 -3.23 -1.35 0.84
C ILE A 103 -3.13 -2.55 1.78
N SER A 104 -4.26 -3.19 1.96
CA SER A 104 -4.40 -4.44 2.69
C SER A 104 -4.46 -5.65 1.74
N SER A 105 -4.94 -6.77 2.21
CA SER A 105 -5.02 -8.01 1.45
C SER A 105 -6.32 -8.76 1.74
N THR A 106 -6.87 -9.46 0.75
CA THR A 106 -7.98 -10.41 0.95
C THR A 106 -7.64 -11.54 1.93
N GLY A 107 -6.35 -11.75 2.25
CA GLY A 107 -5.92 -12.69 3.30
C GLY A 107 -6.44 -12.39 4.70
N VAL A 108 -6.98 -11.18 4.94
CA VAL A 108 -7.64 -10.80 6.20
C VAL A 108 -8.94 -11.56 6.46
N TYR A 109 -9.60 -12.04 5.41
CA TYR A 109 -10.86 -12.81 5.53
C TYR A 109 -10.65 -14.27 5.95
N GLY A 110 -9.44 -14.80 5.78
CA GLY A 110 -9.15 -16.22 6.01
C GLY A 110 -9.66 -17.14 4.89
N ASP A 111 -9.81 -18.41 5.19
CA ASP A 111 -10.40 -19.40 4.28
C ASP A 111 -11.93 -19.34 4.37
N ARG A 112 -12.58 -19.22 3.23
CA ARG A 112 -14.04 -19.12 3.10
C ARG A 112 -14.63 -20.33 2.36
N ASP A 113 -13.87 -21.41 2.26
CA ASP A 113 -14.27 -22.63 1.53
C ASP A 113 -14.78 -22.34 0.09
N GLY A 114 -14.18 -21.34 -0.56
CA GLY A 114 -14.57 -20.89 -1.90
C GLY A 114 -15.76 -19.92 -1.95
N GLY A 115 -16.32 -19.53 -0.80
CA GLY A 115 -17.39 -18.54 -0.70
C GLY A 115 -16.92 -17.12 -0.98
N TRP A 116 -17.86 -16.25 -1.34
CA TRP A 116 -17.62 -14.82 -1.54
C TRP A 116 -17.22 -14.14 -0.23
N ALA A 117 -16.43 -13.08 -0.34
CA ALA A 117 -16.07 -12.19 0.75
C ALA A 117 -16.48 -10.75 0.37
N PHE A 118 -17.16 -10.07 1.27
CA PHE A 118 -17.60 -8.70 1.16
C PHE A 118 -16.89 -7.81 2.18
N GLU A 119 -16.94 -6.50 1.99
CA GLU A 119 -16.18 -5.54 2.79
C GLU A 119 -16.56 -5.54 4.27
N ASP A 120 -17.80 -5.82 4.60
CA ASP A 120 -18.36 -5.88 5.95
C ASP A 120 -18.30 -7.28 6.60
N ASP A 121 -17.81 -8.28 5.86
CA ASP A 121 -17.62 -9.63 6.40
C ASP A 121 -16.59 -9.66 7.55
N PRO A 122 -16.77 -10.56 8.53
CA PRO A 122 -15.82 -10.72 9.62
C PRO A 122 -14.41 -11.05 9.12
N LEU A 123 -13.41 -10.39 9.72
CA LEU A 123 -12.00 -10.65 9.46
C LEU A 123 -11.54 -11.84 10.29
N ASN A 124 -11.16 -12.92 9.63
CA ASN A 124 -10.79 -14.19 10.25
C ASN A 124 -9.47 -14.73 9.68
N ALA A 125 -8.44 -13.88 9.73
CA ALA A 125 -7.12 -14.22 9.19
C ALA A 125 -6.52 -15.44 9.89
N ALA A 126 -6.22 -16.49 9.15
CA ALA A 126 -5.58 -17.71 9.68
C ALA A 126 -4.04 -17.62 9.68
N ALA A 127 -3.47 -16.83 8.76
CA ALA A 127 -2.03 -16.64 8.65
C ALA A 127 -1.56 -15.39 9.41
N LEU A 128 -0.33 -15.42 9.92
CA LEU A 128 0.27 -14.32 10.70
C LEU A 128 0.30 -13.00 9.89
N GLU A 129 0.61 -13.07 8.60
CA GLU A 129 0.61 -11.91 7.71
C GLU A 129 -0.78 -11.28 7.59
N GLY A 130 -1.82 -12.11 7.51
CA GLY A 130 -3.21 -11.65 7.51
C GLY A 130 -3.60 -11.00 8.84
N ALA A 131 -3.24 -11.61 9.96
CA ALA A 131 -3.51 -11.07 11.29
C ALA A 131 -2.85 -9.68 11.50
N ARG A 132 -1.57 -9.54 11.09
CA ARG A 132 -0.86 -8.24 11.12
C ARG A 132 -1.55 -7.18 10.26
N ARG A 133 -2.15 -7.57 9.14
CA ARG A 133 -2.91 -6.64 8.30
C ARG A 133 -4.22 -6.23 8.95
N VAL A 134 -4.92 -7.15 9.63
CA VAL A 134 -6.13 -6.81 10.40
C VAL A 134 -5.82 -5.76 11.48
N GLU A 135 -4.71 -5.93 12.20
CA GLU A 135 -4.26 -4.94 13.18
C GLU A 135 -3.90 -3.60 12.54
N ALA A 136 -3.22 -3.62 11.39
CA ALA A 136 -2.89 -2.41 10.65
C ALA A 136 -4.13 -1.69 10.10
N GLU A 137 -5.13 -2.41 9.59
CA GLU A 137 -6.42 -1.83 9.18
C GLU A 137 -7.10 -1.11 10.33
N ARG A 138 -7.19 -1.76 11.50
CA ARG A 138 -7.76 -1.16 12.72
C ARG A 138 -6.99 0.09 13.11
N GLY A 139 -5.67 0.00 13.18
CA GLY A 139 -4.82 1.14 13.54
C GLY A 139 -4.99 2.34 12.61
N TRP A 140 -5.10 2.12 11.29
CA TRP A 140 -5.34 3.20 10.33
C TRP A 140 -6.73 3.81 10.46
N LEU A 141 -7.77 2.99 10.64
CA LEU A 141 -9.14 3.48 10.86
C LEU A 141 -9.26 4.23 12.18
N ASP A 142 -8.57 3.78 13.24
CA ASP A 142 -8.54 4.47 14.55
C ASP A 142 -7.80 5.80 14.45
N ALA A 143 -6.64 5.84 13.78
CA ALA A 143 -5.91 7.07 13.52
C ALA A 143 -6.75 8.06 12.71
N GLY A 144 -7.45 7.59 11.68
CA GLY A 144 -8.37 8.40 10.88
C GLY A 144 -9.47 9.02 11.74
N ARG A 145 -10.13 8.23 12.58
CA ARG A 145 -11.15 8.72 13.50
C ARG A 145 -10.60 9.73 14.51
N GLY A 146 -9.43 9.43 15.09
CA GLY A 146 -8.80 10.30 16.08
C GLY A 146 -8.33 11.65 15.53
N MET A 147 -7.95 11.70 14.26
CA MET A 147 -7.42 12.91 13.59
C MET A 147 -8.46 13.59 12.68
N GLY A 148 -9.65 13.02 12.50
CA GLY A 148 -10.64 13.54 11.54
C GLY A 148 -10.25 13.34 10.08
N LEU A 149 -9.47 12.29 9.75
CA LEU A 149 -8.98 12.00 8.41
C LEU A 149 -9.83 10.95 7.69
N THR A 150 -10.00 11.12 6.39
CA THR A 150 -10.61 10.10 5.55
C THR A 150 -9.61 8.98 5.30
N VAL A 151 -9.86 7.80 5.84
CA VAL A 151 -9.06 6.59 5.62
C VAL A 151 -9.87 5.55 4.88
N GLN A 152 -9.30 5.02 3.78
CA GLN A 152 -9.85 3.89 3.03
C GLN A 152 -8.89 2.71 3.04
N VAL A 153 -9.45 1.52 3.22
CA VAL A 153 -8.70 0.25 3.19
C VAL A 153 -9.02 -0.50 1.90
N PHE A 154 -7.97 -0.86 1.17
CA PHE A 154 -8.07 -1.63 -0.07
C PHE A 154 -7.57 -3.05 0.14
N ARG A 155 -8.47 -4.03 0.24
CA ARG A 155 -8.14 -5.45 0.42
C ARG A 155 -7.91 -6.10 -0.92
N LEU A 156 -6.67 -6.01 -1.42
CA LEU A 156 -6.32 -6.52 -2.74
C LEU A 156 -5.96 -8.02 -2.67
N PRO A 157 -6.36 -8.82 -3.68
CA PRO A 157 -5.88 -10.19 -3.86
C PRO A 157 -4.42 -10.19 -4.34
N ALA A 158 -3.89 -11.35 -4.72
CA ALA A 158 -2.53 -11.45 -5.24
C ALA A 158 -2.35 -10.62 -6.52
N ILE A 159 -1.54 -9.58 -6.44
CA ILE A 159 -1.27 -8.66 -7.55
C ILE A 159 -0.29 -9.32 -8.53
N TYR A 160 -0.60 -9.29 -9.83
CA TYR A 160 0.28 -9.75 -10.89
C TYR A 160 0.41 -8.71 -12.01
N GLY A 161 1.43 -8.87 -12.85
CA GLY A 161 1.70 -8.00 -14.00
C GLY A 161 3.14 -8.11 -14.45
N PRO A 162 3.65 -7.21 -15.32
CA PRO A 162 5.01 -7.24 -15.84
C PRO A 162 6.05 -7.26 -14.71
N GLY A 163 7.01 -8.18 -14.77
CA GLY A 163 8.03 -8.41 -13.74
C GLY A 163 7.51 -9.12 -12.48
N ARG A 164 6.24 -9.54 -12.45
CA ARG A 164 5.62 -10.21 -11.30
C ARG A 164 4.49 -11.13 -11.75
N SER A 165 4.82 -12.16 -12.51
CA SER A 165 3.81 -13.10 -12.99
C SER A 165 4.16 -14.54 -12.65
N PRO A 166 3.17 -15.44 -12.50
CA PRO A 166 3.40 -16.88 -12.37
C PRO A 166 4.12 -17.46 -13.59
N VAL A 167 3.89 -16.89 -14.77
CA VAL A 167 4.52 -17.35 -16.03
C VAL A 167 6.02 -17.04 -16.02
N GLU A 168 6.42 -15.86 -15.53
CA GLU A 168 7.84 -15.53 -15.38
C GLU A 168 8.53 -16.47 -14.41
N ARG A 169 7.92 -16.73 -13.25
CA ARG A 169 8.45 -17.71 -12.28
C ARG A 169 8.58 -19.13 -12.86
N LEU A 170 7.65 -19.52 -13.74
CA LEU A 170 7.72 -20.81 -14.41
C LEU A 170 8.90 -20.85 -15.38
N ARG A 171 9.11 -19.80 -16.16
CA ARG A 171 10.26 -19.67 -17.08
C ARG A 171 11.59 -19.65 -16.35
N GLU A 172 11.65 -19.04 -15.19
CA GLU A 172 12.84 -18.96 -14.33
C GLU A 172 13.08 -20.21 -13.50
N GLY A 173 12.18 -21.21 -13.55
CA GLY A 173 12.27 -22.44 -12.74
C GLY A 173 12.04 -22.21 -11.24
N THR A 174 11.51 -21.04 -10.84
CA THR A 174 11.25 -20.66 -9.44
C THR A 174 9.80 -20.90 -9.02
N ALA A 175 8.94 -21.35 -9.93
CA ALA A 175 7.54 -21.66 -9.64
C ALA A 175 7.41 -22.82 -8.66
N ARG A 176 6.50 -22.69 -7.70
CA ARG A 176 6.14 -23.74 -6.77
C ARG A 176 4.76 -24.28 -7.10
N LEU A 177 4.66 -25.60 -7.19
CA LEU A 177 3.36 -26.28 -7.32
C LEU A 177 2.68 -26.33 -5.94
N VAL A 178 1.58 -25.62 -5.80
CA VAL A 178 0.73 -25.71 -4.61
C VAL A 178 -0.43 -26.66 -4.92
N ARG A 179 -0.49 -27.80 -4.21
CA ARG A 179 -1.61 -28.74 -4.30
C ARG A 179 -2.48 -28.56 -3.06
N LYS A 180 -3.57 -27.85 -3.20
CA LYS A 180 -4.60 -27.68 -2.15
C LYS A 180 -5.96 -27.85 -2.84
N PRO A 181 -6.56 -29.03 -2.76
CA PRO A 181 -7.86 -29.30 -3.38
C PRO A 181 -8.92 -28.30 -2.91
N GLY A 182 -9.73 -27.81 -3.83
CA GLY A 182 -10.80 -26.87 -3.53
C GLY A 182 -10.36 -25.41 -3.29
N GLN A 183 -9.05 -25.11 -3.26
CA GLN A 183 -8.63 -23.72 -3.05
C GLN A 183 -8.83 -22.85 -4.29
N ILE A 184 -9.52 -21.73 -4.10
CA ILE A 184 -9.65 -20.67 -5.10
C ILE A 184 -8.57 -19.63 -4.87
N PHE A 185 -7.87 -19.25 -5.95
CA PHE A 185 -6.85 -18.19 -5.94
C PHE A 185 -7.38 -16.96 -6.67
N ASN A 186 -7.56 -15.89 -5.94
CA ASN A 186 -7.93 -14.60 -6.51
C ASN A 186 -6.68 -13.80 -6.92
N ARG A 187 -6.76 -13.13 -8.06
CA ARG A 187 -5.68 -12.27 -8.57
C ARG A 187 -6.26 -11.01 -9.17
N ILE A 188 -5.49 -9.93 -9.10
CA ILE A 188 -5.79 -8.66 -9.76
C ILE A 188 -4.59 -8.25 -10.61
N TYR A 189 -4.86 -7.78 -11.84
CA TYR A 189 -3.81 -7.18 -12.65
C TYR A 189 -3.41 -5.84 -12.05
N VAL A 190 -2.13 -5.51 -12.11
CA VAL A 190 -1.60 -4.36 -11.38
C VAL A 190 -2.20 -3.04 -11.86
N ASP A 191 -2.44 -2.90 -13.16
CA ASP A 191 -3.01 -1.65 -13.70
C ASP A 191 -4.49 -1.52 -13.33
N ASP A 192 -5.26 -2.63 -13.29
CA ASP A 192 -6.64 -2.62 -12.77
C ASP A 192 -6.68 -2.22 -11.27
N ALA A 193 -5.70 -2.70 -10.49
CA ALA A 193 -5.57 -2.28 -9.10
C ALA A 193 -5.27 -0.77 -8.98
N ILE A 194 -4.42 -0.24 -9.85
CA ILE A 194 -4.10 1.20 -9.89
C ILE A 194 -5.31 2.02 -10.32
N ASP A 195 -6.05 1.59 -11.33
CA ASP A 195 -7.24 2.31 -11.81
C ASP A 195 -8.35 2.33 -10.75
N GLY A 196 -8.43 1.30 -9.91
CA GLY A 196 -9.34 1.29 -8.76
C GLY A 196 -8.94 2.23 -7.60
N LEU A 197 -7.71 2.76 -7.60
CA LEU A 197 -7.20 3.70 -6.59
C LEU A 197 -7.42 5.17 -6.97
N PHE A 198 -7.62 5.49 -8.26
CA PHE A 198 -7.71 6.85 -8.82
C PHE A 198 -8.97 7.09 -9.63
#